data_252a5aaa84e405eecee9bfc3674e163f
#
_entry.id   252a5aaa84e405eecee9bfc3674e163f
#
_cell.length_a   1.000
_cell.length_b   1.000
_cell.length_c   1.000
_cell.angle_alpha   90.00
_cell.angle_beta   90.00
_cell.angle_gamma   90.00
#
_symmetry.space_group_name_H-M   'P 1'
#
loop_
_entity.id
_entity.type
_entity.pdbx_description
1 polymer ?
#
loop_
_entity_poly.entity_id
_entity_poly.type
_entity_poly.pdbx_seq_one_letter_code
_entity_poly.pdbx_strand_id
1 'polypeptide(L)'
;MTVIDIGNLLDTCKDEYFLVEESTGNIYYQYKGEKKVFINSNKDSFVKCLFAYNNFVKNNNFTLVTAENIINICKKHIQYTDFIIQTDFLGAKSFFWQEKLYDIAILIEDNYSILSPYKDFFLFYETKMYINSSIAEINTYQEYQNIDKESVIRTIQTIYKDLSIKNLHTIQLKVMELVLVSLYGKARFDDFLLRREKRIKEIMGI
;
A
#
# COMPACT_ATOMS: atom_id res chain seq x y z
N MET A 1 -17.98 -22.65 3.16
CA MET A 1 -16.69 -22.21 2.58
C MET A 1 -16.07 -23.34 1.80
N THR A 2 -15.61 -23.06 0.61
CA THR A 2 -15.00 -24.05 -0.28
C THR A 2 -13.52 -23.71 -0.48
N VAL A 3 -12.65 -24.73 -0.49
CA VAL A 3 -11.23 -24.55 -0.77
C VAL A 3 -11.04 -24.22 -2.25
N ILE A 4 -10.22 -23.22 -2.56
CA ILE A 4 -9.85 -22.87 -3.92
C ILE A 4 -8.56 -23.63 -4.25
N ASP A 5 -8.59 -24.40 -5.32
CA ASP A 5 -7.36 -24.95 -5.92
C ASP A 5 -6.67 -23.83 -6.72
N ILE A 6 -5.48 -23.44 -6.27
CA ILE A 6 -4.63 -22.45 -6.94
C ILE A 6 -3.53 -23.09 -7.80
N GLY A 7 -3.49 -24.43 -7.84
CA GLY A 7 -2.47 -25.18 -8.58
C GLY A 7 -1.05 -24.78 -8.18
N ASN A 8 -0.16 -24.64 -9.17
CA ASN A 8 1.24 -24.25 -8.97
C ASN A 8 1.47 -22.73 -9.01
N LEU A 9 0.42 -21.93 -8.80
CA LEU A 9 0.53 -20.46 -8.88
C LEU A 9 1.25 -19.86 -7.68
N LEU A 10 1.25 -20.54 -6.53
CA LEU A 10 2.07 -20.22 -5.37
C LEU A 10 2.72 -21.47 -4.82
N ASP A 11 3.95 -21.35 -4.31
CA ASP A 11 4.55 -22.38 -3.49
C ASP A 11 3.87 -22.33 -2.11
N THR A 12 2.76 -23.08 -1.97
CA THR A 12 2.02 -23.16 -0.72
C THR A 12 2.58 -24.24 0.19
N CYS A 13 2.66 -23.96 1.48
CA CYS A 13 2.95 -24.96 2.50
C CYS A 13 1.76 -25.91 2.67
N LYS A 14 2.02 -27.12 3.19
CA LYS A 14 1.02 -28.19 3.33
C LYS A 14 -0.26 -27.81 4.08
N ASP A 15 -0.22 -26.78 4.92
CA ASP A 15 -1.32 -26.35 5.79
C ASP A 15 -1.87 -24.96 5.45
N GLU A 16 -1.60 -24.46 4.23
CA GLU A 16 -2.11 -23.20 3.70
C GLU A 16 -3.33 -23.44 2.82
N TYR A 17 -4.40 -22.67 3.10
CA TYR A 17 -5.66 -22.79 2.39
C TYR A 17 -6.16 -21.44 1.92
N PHE A 18 -6.62 -21.41 0.68
CA PHE A 18 -7.41 -20.30 0.14
C PHE A 18 -8.87 -20.72 0.09
N LEU A 19 -9.72 -19.95 0.74
CA LEU A 19 -11.12 -20.27 0.99
C LEU A 19 -12.03 -19.23 0.33
N VAL A 20 -13.07 -19.67 -0.37
CA VAL A 20 -14.15 -18.80 -0.82
C VAL A 20 -15.33 -18.90 0.16
N GLU A 21 -15.85 -17.74 0.55
CA GLU A 21 -17.12 -17.65 1.27
C GLU A 21 -18.27 -17.60 0.27
N GLU A 22 -19.07 -18.65 0.21
CA GLU A 22 -20.12 -18.81 -0.81
C GLU A 22 -21.19 -17.72 -0.80
N SER A 23 -21.48 -17.15 0.37
CA SER A 23 -22.49 -16.11 0.54
C SER A 23 -22.08 -14.75 -0.01
N THR A 24 -20.78 -14.40 0.04
CA THR A 24 -20.25 -13.08 -0.33
C THR A 24 -19.35 -13.15 -1.56
N GLY A 25 -18.78 -14.32 -1.86
CA GLY A 25 -17.72 -14.51 -2.85
C GLY A 25 -16.33 -14.10 -2.37
N ASN A 26 -16.21 -13.60 -1.14
CA ASN A 26 -14.94 -13.15 -0.57
C ASN A 26 -13.94 -14.29 -0.44
N ILE A 27 -12.67 -13.96 -0.66
CA ILE A 27 -11.54 -14.89 -0.56
C ILE A 27 -10.80 -14.63 0.73
N TYR A 28 -10.45 -15.71 1.43
CA TYR A 28 -9.72 -15.70 2.67
C TYR A 28 -8.51 -16.63 2.59
N TYR A 29 -7.43 -16.25 3.28
CA TYR A 29 -6.29 -17.10 3.56
C TYR A 29 -6.40 -17.67 4.98
N GLN A 30 -5.99 -18.92 5.16
CA GLN A 30 -5.92 -19.58 6.46
C GLN A 30 -4.68 -20.49 6.52
N TYR A 31 -3.91 -20.37 7.59
CA TYR A 31 -2.78 -21.22 7.89
C TYR A 31 -3.09 -22.08 9.13
N LYS A 32 -2.88 -23.41 9.04
CA LYS A 32 -2.99 -24.36 10.17
C LYS A 32 -4.23 -24.23 11.06
N GLY A 33 -5.37 -23.82 10.50
CA GLY A 33 -6.58 -23.62 11.30
C GLY A 33 -6.61 -22.32 12.10
N GLU A 34 -5.64 -21.42 11.90
CA GLU A 34 -5.64 -20.08 12.47
C GLU A 34 -6.81 -19.23 11.98
N LYS A 35 -6.92 -18.02 12.51
CA LYS A 35 -7.96 -17.06 12.11
C LYS A 35 -7.83 -16.76 10.61
N LYS A 36 -8.96 -16.82 9.90
CA LYS A 36 -9.03 -16.46 8.49
C LYS A 36 -8.72 -14.99 8.28
N VAL A 37 -7.90 -14.71 7.28
CA VAL A 37 -7.53 -13.36 6.87
C VAL A 37 -8.18 -13.09 5.51
N PHE A 38 -8.94 -12.00 5.41
CA PHE A 38 -9.51 -11.55 4.14
C PHE A 38 -8.40 -11.19 3.15
N ILE A 39 -8.56 -11.61 1.88
CA ILE A 39 -7.59 -11.32 0.82
C ILE A 39 -8.22 -10.53 -0.32
N ASN A 40 -9.33 -11.02 -0.88
CA ASN A 40 -9.98 -10.43 -2.07
C ASN A 40 -11.49 -10.48 -1.98
N SER A 41 -12.13 -9.53 -2.67
CA SER A 41 -13.60 -9.40 -2.73
C SER A 41 -14.27 -10.50 -3.58
N ASN A 42 -13.53 -11.15 -4.47
CA ASN A 42 -14.04 -12.23 -5.31
C ASN A 42 -12.92 -13.04 -5.96
N LYS A 43 -13.29 -14.21 -6.51
CA LYS A 43 -12.35 -15.14 -7.12
C LYS A 43 -11.62 -14.59 -8.34
N ASP A 44 -12.30 -13.82 -9.19
CA ASP A 44 -11.70 -13.25 -10.41
C ASP A 44 -10.60 -12.23 -10.05
N SER A 45 -10.88 -11.32 -9.13
CA SER A 45 -9.90 -10.38 -8.60
C SER A 45 -8.72 -11.09 -7.94
N PHE A 46 -8.99 -12.14 -7.16
CA PHE A 46 -7.94 -12.95 -6.53
C PHE A 46 -6.99 -13.56 -7.55
N VAL A 47 -7.51 -14.21 -8.59
CA VAL A 47 -6.68 -14.84 -9.64
C VAL A 47 -5.84 -13.80 -10.37
N LYS A 48 -6.40 -12.64 -10.70
CA LYS A 48 -5.66 -11.53 -11.35
C LYS A 48 -4.56 -10.99 -10.45
N CYS A 49 -4.85 -10.76 -9.17
CA CYS A 49 -3.87 -10.30 -8.19
C CYS A 49 -2.74 -11.32 -7.99
N LEU A 50 -3.11 -12.61 -7.90
CA LEU A 50 -2.15 -13.71 -7.77
C LEU A 50 -1.21 -13.82 -8.97
N PHE A 51 -1.73 -13.66 -10.17
CA PHE A 51 -0.93 -13.65 -11.40
C PHE A 51 0.03 -12.46 -11.43
N ALA A 52 -0.45 -11.26 -11.06
CA ALA A 52 0.38 -10.06 -10.97
C ALA A 52 1.50 -10.21 -9.92
N TYR A 53 1.18 -10.75 -8.74
CA TYR A 53 2.14 -11.04 -7.68
C TYR A 53 3.23 -12.01 -8.15
N ASN A 54 2.83 -13.12 -8.75
CA ASN A 54 3.74 -14.11 -9.28
C ASN A 54 4.71 -13.52 -10.32
N ASN A 55 4.16 -12.73 -11.24
CA ASN A 55 4.98 -12.03 -12.24
C ASN A 55 5.95 -11.06 -11.58
N PHE A 56 5.49 -10.31 -10.57
CA PHE A 56 6.35 -9.40 -9.84
C PHE A 56 7.49 -10.13 -9.14
N VAL A 57 7.19 -11.21 -8.41
CA VAL A 57 8.22 -11.98 -7.68
C VAL A 57 9.19 -12.68 -8.62
N LYS A 58 8.70 -13.38 -9.65
CA LYS A 58 9.55 -14.14 -10.58
C LYS A 58 10.44 -13.29 -11.47
N ASN A 59 10.00 -12.09 -11.81
CA ASN A 59 10.71 -11.19 -12.72
C ASN A 59 11.64 -10.20 -12.02
N ASN A 60 11.86 -10.35 -10.71
CA ASN A 60 12.75 -9.49 -9.94
C ASN A 60 13.79 -10.31 -9.18
N ASN A 61 15.03 -9.84 -9.22
CA ASN A 61 16.12 -10.44 -8.46
C ASN A 61 16.36 -9.64 -7.18
N PHE A 62 15.76 -10.08 -6.08
CA PHE A 62 15.85 -9.43 -4.77
C PHE A 62 17.22 -9.63 -4.11
N THR A 63 18.06 -10.53 -4.62
CA THR A 63 19.41 -10.78 -4.08
C THR A 63 20.51 -9.97 -4.75
N LEU A 64 20.21 -9.36 -5.90
CA LEU A 64 21.17 -8.52 -6.61
C LEU A 64 21.17 -7.09 -6.05
N VAL A 65 22.16 -6.76 -5.25
CA VAL A 65 22.31 -5.48 -4.55
C VAL A 65 23.07 -4.48 -5.42
N THR A 66 22.36 -3.87 -6.37
CA THR A 66 22.83 -2.70 -7.14
C THR A 66 21.75 -1.63 -7.14
N ALA A 67 22.16 -0.35 -7.20
CA ALA A 67 21.21 0.76 -7.21
C ALA A 67 20.22 0.65 -8.38
N GLU A 68 20.70 0.28 -9.57
CA GLU A 68 19.87 0.11 -10.76
C GLU A 68 18.81 -1.00 -10.56
N ASN A 69 19.19 -2.16 -9.99
CA ASN A 69 18.26 -3.24 -9.74
C ASN A 69 17.20 -2.85 -8.68
N ILE A 70 17.61 -2.23 -7.58
CA ILE A 70 16.69 -1.77 -6.53
C ILE A 70 15.69 -0.76 -7.09
N ILE A 71 16.14 0.24 -7.86
CA ILE A 71 15.27 1.21 -8.54
C ILE A 71 14.28 0.50 -9.48
N ASN A 72 14.74 -0.49 -10.24
CA ASN A 72 13.89 -1.26 -11.14
C ASN A 72 12.82 -2.07 -10.37
N ILE A 73 13.20 -2.70 -9.26
CA ILE A 73 12.26 -3.39 -8.35
C ILE A 73 11.21 -2.39 -7.84
N CYS A 74 11.61 -1.22 -7.35
CA CYS A 74 10.68 -0.19 -6.87
C CYS A 74 9.72 0.30 -7.96
N LYS A 75 10.20 0.51 -9.19
CA LYS A 75 9.35 0.89 -10.34
C LYS A 75 8.30 -0.18 -10.65
N LYS A 76 8.70 -1.43 -10.67
CA LYS A 76 7.77 -2.56 -10.91
C LYS A 76 6.81 -2.76 -9.73
N HIS A 77 7.27 -2.50 -8.51
CA HIS A 77 6.40 -2.54 -7.33
C HIS A 77 5.31 -1.47 -7.37
N ILE A 78 5.62 -0.24 -7.82
CA ILE A 78 4.60 0.77 -8.08
C ILE A 78 3.54 0.24 -9.05
N GLN A 79 3.96 -0.31 -10.18
CA GLN A 79 3.04 -0.87 -11.19
C GLN A 79 2.19 -2.02 -10.62
N TYR A 80 2.81 -2.91 -9.86
CA TYR A 80 2.14 -4.00 -9.18
C TYR A 80 1.08 -3.48 -8.18
N THR A 81 1.44 -2.54 -7.33
CA THR A 81 0.54 -1.98 -6.32
C THR A 81 -0.62 -1.23 -6.97
N ASP A 82 -0.37 -0.42 -7.99
CA ASP A 82 -1.40 0.28 -8.75
C ASP A 82 -2.38 -0.72 -9.40
N PHE A 83 -1.87 -1.83 -9.95
CA PHE A 83 -2.70 -2.90 -10.53
C PHE A 83 -3.59 -3.58 -9.48
N ILE A 84 -3.05 -3.94 -8.31
CA ILE A 84 -3.81 -4.57 -7.22
C ILE A 84 -4.94 -3.64 -6.75
N ILE A 85 -4.64 -2.35 -6.55
CA ILE A 85 -5.63 -1.34 -6.14
C ILE A 85 -6.75 -1.21 -7.17
N GLN A 86 -6.43 -1.20 -8.46
CA GLN A 86 -7.41 -1.10 -9.54
C GLN A 86 -8.25 -2.37 -9.68
N THR A 87 -7.66 -3.54 -9.41
CA THR A 87 -8.32 -4.84 -9.55
C THR A 87 -9.23 -5.17 -8.39
N ASP A 88 -8.75 -4.94 -7.17
CA ASP A 88 -9.49 -5.17 -5.94
C ASP A 88 -9.04 -4.19 -4.84
N PHE A 89 -9.76 -3.13 -4.75
CA PHE A 89 -9.43 -2.06 -3.82
C PHE A 89 -9.48 -2.51 -2.34
N LEU A 90 -10.44 -3.36 -1.98
CA LEU A 90 -10.54 -3.91 -0.62
C LEU A 90 -9.43 -4.96 -0.37
N GLY A 91 -9.15 -5.78 -1.37
CA GLY A 91 -8.10 -6.79 -1.31
C GLY A 91 -6.71 -6.19 -1.22
N ALA A 92 -6.47 -5.03 -1.84
CA ALA A 92 -5.17 -4.35 -1.83
C ALA A 92 -4.60 -4.07 -0.42
N LYS A 93 -5.45 -4.05 0.60
CA LYS A 93 -5.08 -3.92 2.01
C LYS A 93 -4.70 -5.19 2.72
N SER A 94 -5.00 -6.31 2.11
CA SER A 94 -4.62 -7.57 2.71
C SER A 94 -3.12 -7.59 2.97
N PHE A 95 -2.75 -7.96 4.19
CA PHE A 95 -1.34 -8.19 4.55
C PHE A 95 -0.66 -9.13 3.54
N PHE A 96 -1.41 -10.09 3.02
CA PHE A 96 -0.96 -11.02 2.00
C PHE A 96 -0.36 -10.32 0.76
N TRP A 97 -1.02 -9.28 0.23
CA TRP A 97 -0.50 -8.53 -0.92
C TRP A 97 0.57 -7.50 -0.54
N GLN A 98 0.61 -7.09 0.73
CA GLN A 98 1.56 -6.11 1.24
C GLN A 98 2.88 -6.72 1.73
N GLU A 99 2.98 -8.04 1.83
CA GLU A 99 4.17 -8.73 2.31
C GLU A 99 5.45 -8.27 1.59
N LYS A 100 5.42 -8.14 0.27
CA LYS A 100 6.58 -7.71 -0.52
C LYS A 100 6.97 -6.24 -0.31
N LEU A 101 6.07 -5.41 0.19
CA LEU A 101 6.41 -4.04 0.59
C LEU A 101 7.45 -4.03 1.73
N TYR A 102 7.29 -4.94 2.69
CA TYR A 102 8.24 -5.06 3.80
C TYR A 102 9.63 -5.49 3.32
N ASP A 103 9.71 -6.50 2.46
CA ASP A 103 10.98 -6.96 1.86
C ASP A 103 11.69 -5.82 1.11
N ILE A 104 10.94 -5.01 0.39
CA ILE A 104 11.49 -3.88 -0.37
C ILE A 104 11.96 -2.76 0.56
N ALA A 105 11.24 -2.48 1.64
CA ALA A 105 11.65 -1.49 2.65
C ALA A 105 12.99 -1.87 3.28
N ILE A 106 13.16 -3.13 3.69
CA ILE A 106 14.43 -3.66 4.19
C ILE A 106 15.54 -3.52 3.14
N LEU A 107 15.25 -3.92 1.89
CA LEU A 107 16.22 -3.82 0.80
C LEU A 107 16.71 -2.38 0.58
N ILE A 108 15.84 -1.40 0.71
CA ILE A 108 16.19 0.03 0.61
C ILE A 108 17.02 0.47 1.81
N GLU A 109 16.60 0.13 3.03
CA GLU A 109 17.23 0.54 4.28
C GLU A 109 18.67 -0.02 4.39
N ASP A 110 18.83 -1.31 4.13
CA ASP A 110 20.13 -1.98 4.18
C ASP A 110 21.14 -1.45 3.15
N ASN A 111 20.64 -0.81 2.08
CA ASN A 111 21.46 -0.36 0.96
C ASN A 111 21.44 1.16 0.77
N TYR A 112 21.08 1.91 1.80
CA TYR A 112 20.94 3.37 1.74
C TYR A 112 22.19 4.09 1.19
N SER A 113 23.39 3.62 1.50
CA SER A 113 24.64 4.24 1.07
C SER A 113 24.80 4.28 -0.46
N ILE A 114 24.46 3.20 -1.17
CA ILE A 114 24.52 3.15 -2.63
C ILE A 114 23.32 3.81 -3.30
N LEU A 115 22.24 4.04 -2.54
CA LEU A 115 20.99 4.65 -3.03
C LEU A 115 20.94 6.16 -2.81
N SER A 116 21.83 6.72 -1.99
CA SER A 116 21.85 8.16 -1.67
C SER A 116 21.89 9.10 -2.89
N PRO A 117 22.56 8.78 -4.02
CA PRO A 117 22.49 9.59 -5.23
C PRO A 117 21.11 9.66 -5.88
N TYR A 118 20.22 8.73 -5.53
CA TYR A 118 18.86 8.58 -6.09
C TYR A 118 17.77 8.96 -5.09
N LYS A 119 18.08 9.75 -4.06
CA LYS A 119 17.17 10.12 -2.97
C LYS A 119 15.82 10.64 -3.47
N ASP A 120 15.80 11.43 -4.56
CA ASP A 120 14.56 12.00 -5.10
C ASP A 120 13.63 10.92 -5.67
N PHE A 121 14.20 9.86 -6.27
CA PHE A 121 13.42 8.71 -6.71
C PHE A 121 12.83 7.95 -5.53
N PHE A 122 13.60 7.71 -4.46
CA PHE A 122 13.10 6.98 -3.29
C PHE A 122 12.04 7.79 -2.54
N LEU A 123 12.21 9.09 -2.42
CA LEU A 123 11.18 9.97 -1.87
C LEU A 123 9.89 9.92 -2.71
N PHE A 124 10.00 9.87 -4.02
CA PHE A 124 8.85 9.66 -4.92
C PHE A 124 8.21 8.30 -4.69
N TYR A 125 8.98 7.22 -4.61
CA TYR A 125 8.49 5.87 -4.34
C TYR A 125 7.75 5.79 -3.00
N GLU A 126 8.35 6.28 -1.92
CA GLU A 126 7.73 6.29 -0.58
C GLU A 126 6.42 7.11 -0.57
N THR A 127 6.41 8.25 -1.25
CA THR A 127 5.20 9.07 -1.38
C THR A 127 4.09 8.31 -2.10
N LYS A 128 4.43 7.59 -3.17
CA LYS A 128 3.49 6.73 -3.88
C LYS A 128 2.90 5.65 -2.97
N MET A 129 3.75 4.95 -2.21
CA MET A 129 3.32 3.91 -1.27
C MET A 129 2.46 4.49 -0.15
N TYR A 130 2.83 5.65 0.40
CA TYR A 130 2.02 6.35 1.40
C TYR A 130 0.61 6.69 0.90
N ILE A 131 0.50 7.22 -0.32
CA ILE A 131 -0.80 7.56 -0.92
C ILE A 131 -1.65 6.31 -1.13
N ASN A 132 -1.05 5.23 -1.65
CA ASN A 132 -1.74 3.96 -1.84
C ASN A 132 -2.23 3.37 -0.50
N SER A 133 -1.42 3.43 0.54
CA SER A 133 -1.80 3.04 1.90
C SER A 133 -2.96 3.88 2.43
N SER A 134 -2.91 5.20 2.27
CA SER A 134 -3.97 6.11 2.72
C SER A 134 -5.31 5.84 2.04
N ILE A 135 -5.31 5.63 0.71
CA ILE A 135 -6.51 5.22 -0.02
C ILE A 135 -7.05 3.91 0.54
N ALA A 136 -6.17 2.97 0.81
CA ALA A 136 -6.54 1.70 1.35
C ALA A 136 -7.14 1.83 2.76
N GLU A 137 -6.60 2.65 3.66
CA GLU A 137 -7.12 2.92 5.02
C GLU A 137 -8.54 3.49 5.01
N ILE A 138 -8.82 4.48 4.19
CA ILE A 138 -10.13 5.13 4.10
C ILE A 138 -11.26 4.11 3.85
N ASN A 139 -10.99 3.07 3.08
CA ASN A 139 -12.02 2.09 2.73
C ASN A 139 -12.33 1.05 3.80
N THR A 140 -11.43 0.77 4.71
CA THR A 140 -11.55 -0.37 5.61
C THR A 140 -11.72 0.00 7.08
N TYR A 141 -11.28 1.17 7.53
CA TYR A 141 -11.47 1.55 8.92
C TYR A 141 -12.89 2.03 9.21
N GLN A 142 -13.44 1.59 10.34
CA GLN A 142 -14.80 1.92 10.77
C GLN A 142 -14.97 3.42 11.05
N GLU A 143 -13.91 4.10 11.47
CA GLU A 143 -13.91 5.54 11.74
C GLU A 143 -14.32 6.38 10.53
N TYR A 144 -14.15 5.84 9.32
CA TYR A 144 -14.56 6.51 8.07
C TYR A 144 -16.00 6.20 7.64
N GLN A 145 -16.83 5.52 8.45
CA GLN A 145 -18.21 5.16 8.04
C GLN A 145 -19.13 6.37 7.81
N ASN A 146 -18.85 7.47 8.51
CA ASN A 146 -19.68 8.67 8.47
C ASN A 146 -19.22 9.73 7.45
N ILE A 147 -18.26 9.40 6.59
CA ILE A 147 -17.76 10.32 5.56
C ILE A 147 -18.12 9.81 4.17
N ASP A 148 -18.19 10.72 3.21
CA ASP A 148 -18.27 10.37 1.79
C ASP A 148 -16.91 9.83 1.29
N LYS A 149 -16.69 8.53 1.54
CA LYS A 149 -15.45 7.83 1.19
C LYS A 149 -15.13 7.96 -0.30
N GLU A 150 -16.14 7.88 -1.17
CA GLU A 150 -15.93 7.97 -2.61
C GLU A 150 -15.40 9.34 -3.03
N SER A 151 -15.93 10.41 -2.46
CA SER A 151 -15.46 11.77 -2.73
C SER A 151 -14.02 11.96 -2.26
N VAL A 152 -13.70 11.50 -1.04
CA VAL A 152 -12.34 11.56 -0.49
C VAL A 152 -11.35 10.79 -1.36
N ILE A 153 -11.68 9.57 -1.74
CA ILE A 153 -10.84 8.73 -2.59
C ILE A 153 -10.63 9.35 -3.97
N ARG A 154 -11.70 9.84 -4.62
CA ARG A 154 -11.57 10.54 -5.92
C ARG A 154 -10.66 11.75 -5.83
N THR A 155 -10.74 12.50 -4.73
CA THR A 155 -9.86 13.64 -4.48
C THR A 155 -8.41 13.22 -4.33
N ILE A 156 -8.13 12.17 -3.54
CA ILE A 156 -6.78 11.60 -3.41
C ILE A 156 -6.26 11.12 -4.77
N GLN A 157 -7.07 10.41 -5.54
CA GLN A 157 -6.69 9.92 -6.87
C GLN A 157 -6.40 11.07 -7.84
N THR A 158 -7.13 12.19 -7.74
CA THR A 158 -6.87 13.39 -8.54
C THR A 158 -5.54 14.02 -8.14
N ILE A 159 -5.28 14.19 -6.84
CA ILE A 159 -4.01 14.69 -6.32
C ILE A 159 -2.85 13.78 -6.77
N TYR A 160 -3.07 12.46 -6.78
CA TYR A 160 -2.09 11.48 -7.18
C TYR A 160 -1.69 11.55 -8.66
N LYS A 161 -2.60 11.92 -9.55
CA LYS A 161 -2.29 12.12 -10.98
C LYS A 161 -1.27 13.23 -11.21
N ASP A 162 -1.25 14.23 -10.32
CA ASP A 162 -0.34 15.38 -10.40
C ASP A 162 1.01 15.10 -9.71
N LEU A 163 1.22 13.90 -9.15
CA LEU A 163 2.43 13.56 -8.41
C LEU A 163 3.66 13.58 -9.32
N SER A 164 4.63 14.37 -8.93
CA SER A 164 5.94 14.47 -9.57
C SER A 164 7.04 14.68 -8.53
N ILE A 165 8.29 14.44 -8.89
CA ILE A 165 9.44 14.68 -8.00
C ILE A 165 9.46 16.13 -7.48
N LYS A 166 8.99 17.09 -8.28
CA LYS A 166 9.02 18.51 -7.93
C LYS A 166 8.00 18.94 -6.86
N ASN A 167 6.93 18.18 -6.68
CA ASN A 167 5.82 18.53 -5.78
C ASN A 167 5.54 17.51 -4.67
N LEU A 168 6.44 16.56 -4.42
CA LEU A 168 6.27 15.46 -3.47
C LEU A 168 5.79 15.93 -2.10
N HIS A 169 6.51 16.88 -1.50
CA HIS A 169 6.19 17.38 -0.17
C HIS A 169 4.80 18.03 -0.11
N THR A 170 4.46 18.82 -1.12
CA THR A 170 3.14 19.46 -1.22
C THR A 170 2.03 18.44 -1.34
N ILE A 171 2.24 17.38 -2.14
CA ILE A 171 1.26 16.30 -2.31
C ILE A 171 1.08 15.51 -1.02
N GLN A 172 2.16 15.15 -0.32
CA GLN A 172 2.06 14.46 0.97
C GLN A 172 1.24 15.26 1.99
N LEU A 173 1.50 16.58 2.11
CA LEU A 173 0.75 17.44 3.02
C LEU A 173 -0.73 17.52 2.65
N LYS A 174 -1.07 17.63 1.36
CA LYS A 174 -2.46 17.67 0.90
C LYS A 174 -3.21 16.37 1.20
N VAL A 175 -2.58 15.21 0.96
CA VAL A 175 -3.19 13.91 1.27
C VAL A 175 -3.37 13.75 2.78
N MET A 176 -2.35 14.10 3.57
CA MET A 176 -2.43 14.04 5.03
C MET A 176 -3.52 14.99 5.56
N GLU A 177 -3.62 16.21 5.05
CA GLU A 177 -4.69 17.14 5.40
C GLU A 177 -6.06 16.53 5.12
N LEU A 178 -6.25 15.99 3.91
CA LEU A 178 -7.53 15.41 3.50
C LEU A 178 -7.94 14.24 4.40
N VAL A 179 -7.00 13.34 4.72
CA VAL A 179 -7.24 12.19 5.60
C VAL A 179 -7.58 12.64 7.02
N LEU A 180 -6.78 13.53 7.60
CA LEU A 180 -6.99 13.98 8.98
C LEU A 180 -8.26 14.84 9.13
N VAL A 181 -8.56 15.69 8.16
CA VAL A 181 -9.81 16.48 8.16
C VAL A 181 -11.02 15.57 8.01
N SER A 182 -10.93 14.54 7.18
CA SER A 182 -12.01 13.56 7.01
C SER A 182 -12.28 12.75 8.27
N LEU A 183 -11.21 12.39 9.02
CA LEU A 183 -11.34 11.61 10.26
C LEU A 183 -11.79 12.43 11.46
N TYR A 184 -11.16 13.57 11.65
CA TYR A 184 -11.21 14.31 12.93
C TYR A 184 -11.83 15.70 12.83
N GLY A 185 -12.10 16.17 11.60
CA GLY A 185 -12.57 17.51 11.34
C GLY A 185 -11.45 18.56 11.28
N LYS A 186 -11.78 19.69 10.65
CA LYS A 186 -10.82 20.78 10.37
C LYS A 186 -10.15 21.35 11.63
N ALA A 187 -10.92 21.53 12.72
CA ALA A 187 -10.38 22.10 13.97
C ALA A 187 -9.24 21.25 14.58
N ARG A 188 -9.34 19.93 14.53
CA ARG A 188 -8.27 19.04 15.01
C ARG A 188 -7.04 19.05 14.11
N PHE A 189 -7.25 19.19 12.82
CA PHE A 189 -6.13 19.32 11.89
C PHE A 189 -5.35 20.63 12.13
N ASP A 190 -6.05 21.73 12.33
CA ASP A 190 -5.44 23.04 12.62
C ASP A 190 -4.66 23.00 13.95
N ASP A 191 -5.20 22.37 15.01
CA ASP A 191 -4.49 22.14 16.28
C ASP A 191 -3.23 21.28 16.10
N PHE A 192 -3.30 20.25 15.27
CA PHE A 192 -2.14 19.42 14.93
C PHE A 192 -1.03 20.25 14.25
N LEU A 193 -1.38 21.11 13.29
CA LEU A 193 -0.41 21.97 12.60
C LEU A 193 0.25 22.96 13.56
N LEU A 194 -0.52 23.58 14.46
CA LEU A 194 0.01 24.49 15.49
C LEU A 194 0.99 23.80 16.43
N ARG A 195 0.66 22.59 16.90
CA ARG A 195 1.58 21.82 17.76
C ARG A 195 2.85 21.42 17.03
N ARG A 196 2.75 21.02 15.76
CA ARG A 196 3.90 20.70 14.92
C ARG A 196 4.81 21.91 14.71
N GLU A 197 4.24 23.07 14.39
CA GLU A 197 4.99 24.32 14.21
C GLU A 197 5.72 24.73 15.48
N LYS A 198 5.02 24.69 16.64
CA LYS A 198 5.62 24.95 17.94
C LYS A 198 6.81 24.03 18.23
N ARG A 199 6.64 22.72 17.97
CA ARG A 199 7.72 21.73 18.19
C ARG A 199 8.93 21.96 17.28
N ILE A 200 8.69 22.36 16.02
CA ILE A 200 9.77 22.70 15.09
C ILE A 200 10.54 23.91 15.61
N LYS A 201 9.87 24.98 16.07
CA LYS A 201 10.48 26.16 16.65
C LYS A 201 11.31 25.81 17.89
N GLU A 202 10.77 24.98 18.78
CA GLU A 202 11.48 24.47 19.96
C GLU A 202 12.78 23.72 19.60
N ILE A 203 12.73 22.85 18.57
CA ILE A 203 13.90 22.11 18.09
C ILE A 203 14.94 23.03 17.44
N MET A 204 14.49 24.05 16.71
CA MET A 204 15.36 24.99 16.00
C MET A 204 15.87 26.12 16.91
N GLY A 205 15.36 26.24 18.14
CA GLY A 205 15.76 27.28 19.09
C GLY A 205 15.30 28.70 18.72
N ILE A 206 14.16 28.81 17.98
CA ILE A 206 13.58 30.08 17.51
C ILE A 206 12.13 30.26 18.01
#